data_7202b88788143b42cfcfb9d85510409d
#
_entry.id   7202b88788143b42cfcfb9d85510409d
#
_cell.length_a   1.000
_cell.length_b   1.000
_cell.length_c   1.000
_cell.angle_alpha   90.00
_cell.angle_beta   90.00
_cell.angle_gamma   90.00
#
_symmetry.space_group_name_H-M   'P 1'
#
loop_
_entity.id
_entity.type
_entity.pdbx_description
1 polymer ?
#
loop_
_entity_poly.entity_id
_entity_poly.type
_entity_poly.pdbx_seq_one_letter_code
_entity_poly.pdbx_strand_id
1 'polypeptide(L)'
;TKGKLISVLASASAALGGTGAAGVLSVLVSGSKTVADIGKVTIYAKKDVQILATAVSKLFQINASVSGASQNAVGATVSVNVLNRKVLATVAAPSSITAEEGSVLVQATGDEAVLLVIMAAGAAGSNALTGVVPVIVNNSTILAEMENGTKTSHSRITAGDSIGIIAAEDSDIYIIAGGLAAAGANAAGASINTAILKNDIQAHAGTWT
;
A
#
# COMPACT_ATOMS: atom_id res chain seq x y z
N THR A 1 4.89 -13.32 -0.49
CA THR A 1 4.83 -12.75 0.89
C THR A 1 3.42 -12.27 1.20
N LYS A 2 2.91 -12.54 2.42
CA LYS A 2 1.60 -12.06 2.89
C LYS A 2 1.80 -11.26 4.17
N GLY A 3 1.31 -10.02 4.20
CA GLY A 3 1.35 -9.14 5.35
C GLY A 3 -0.04 -8.61 5.71
N LYS A 4 -0.35 -8.56 7.01
CA LYS A 4 -1.57 -7.92 7.52
C LYS A 4 -1.19 -7.02 8.68
N LEU A 5 -1.62 -5.75 8.61
CA LEU A 5 -1.43 -4.78 9.67
C LEU A 5 -2.80 -4.26 10.13
N ILE A 6 -3.02 -4.29 11.45
CA ILE A 6 -4.21 -3.72 12.09
C ILE A 6 -3.73 -2.68 13.09
N SER A 7 -4.24 -1.45 12.98
CA SER A 7 -3.97 -0.36 13.91
C SER A 7 -5.27 0.28 14.39
N VAL A 8 -5.43 0.40 15.70
CA VAL A 8 -6.58 1.07 16.30
C VAL A 8 -6.08 2.09 17.31
N LEU A 9 -6.39 3.37 17.08
CA LEU A 9 -6.07 4.47 17.99
C LEU A 9 -7.35 5.21 18.35
N ALA A 10 -7.53 5.46 19.65
CA ALA A 10 -8.66 6.23 20.12
C ALA A 10 -8.21 7.22 21.21
N SER A 11 -8.81 8.40 21.24
CA SER A 11 -8.71 9.35 22.33
C SER A 11 -10.08 9.89 22.74
N ALA A 12 -10.25 10.13 24.02
CA ALA A 12 -11.46 10.75 24.53
C ALA A 12 -11.11 11.82 25.58
N SER A 13 -11.85 12.91 25.60
CA SER A 13 -11.78 13.92 26.64
C SER A 13 -13.19 14.39 27.04
N ALA A 14 -13.37 14.65 28.33
CA ALA A 14 -14.57 15.25 28.84
C ALA A 14 -14.20 16.37 29.84
N ALA A 15 -14.85 17.53 29.74
CA ALA A 15 -14.69 18.63 30.65
C ALA A 15 -16.04 19.07 31.22
N LEU A 16 -16.19 19.05 32.53
CA LEU A 16 -17.42 19.47 33.22
C LEU A 16 -17.63 20.98 33.21
N GLY A 17 -16.58 21.75 32.87
CA GLY A 17 -16.61 23.19 32.70
C GLY A 17 -15.61 23.67 31.68
N GLY A 18 -15.94 24.69 30.89
CA GLY A 18 -15.02 25.31 29.94
C GLY A 18 -14.87 24.52 28.63
N THR A 19 -13.65 24.23 28.25
CA THR A 19 -13.28 23.61 26.96
C THR A 19 -12.74 22.21 27.13
N GLY A 20 -13.27 21.25 26.37
CA GLY A 20 -12.75 19.89 26.21
C GLY A 20 -12.10 19.73 24.82
N ALA A 21 -10.91 19.16 24.79
CA ALA A 21 -10.22 18.88 23.54
C ALA A 21 -9.76 17.41 23.50
N ALA A 22 -9.97 16.75 22.38
CA ALA A 22 -9.43 15.42 22.10
C ALA A 22 -8.77 15.38 20.73
N GLY A 23 -7.65 14.70 20.61
CA GLY A 23 -6.97 14.55 19.34
C GLY A 23 -6.27 13.21 19.17
N VAL A 24 -6.23 12.73 17.95
CA VAL A 24 -5.40 11.58 17.53
C VAL A 24 -4.49 12.01 16.40
N LEU A 25 -3.20 11.81 16.57
CA LEU A 25 -2.22 11.87 15.49
C LEU A 25 -1.65 10.46 15.28
N SER A 26 -1.85 9.93 14.09
CA SER A 26 -1.33 8.64 13.70
C SER A 26 -0.41 8.79 12.49
N VAL A 27 0.79 8.28 12.59
CA VAL A 27 1.73 8.19 11.46
C VAL A 27 2.16 6.75 11.31
N LEU A 28 1.88 6.18 10.14
CA LEU A 28 2.30 4.84 9.77
C LEU A 28 3.19 4.90 8.55
N VAL A 29 4.38 4.35 8.65
CA VAL A 29 5.26 4.11 7.52
C VAL A 29 5.50 2.61 7.41
N SER A 30 5.09 2.02 6.31
CA SER A 30 5.25 0.60 6.03
C SER A 30 6.06 0.39 4.76
N GLY A 31 7.05 -0.48 4.83
CA GLY A 31 7.85 -0.89 3.67
C GLY A 31 7.85 -2.40 3.52
N SER A 32 7.60 -2.91 2.32
CA SER A 32 7.70 -4.32 2.00
C SER A 32 8.48 -4.54 0.72
N LYS A 33 9.27 -5.61 0.70
CA LYS A 33 10.02 -6.04 -0.49
C LYS A 33 9.85 -7.55 -0.66
N THR A 34 9.37 -7.96 -1.82
CA THR A 34 9.29 -9.37 -2.23
C THR A 34 10.11 -9.55 -3.50
N VAL A 35 11.04 -10.47 -3.47
CA VAL A 35 11.97 -10.69 -4.58
C VAL A 35 12.03 -12.16 -4.91
N ALA A 36 11.87 -12.47 -6.19
CA ALA A 36 12.30 -13.71 -6.82
C ALA A 36 13.37 -13.35 -7.83
N ASP A 37 14.63 -13.50 -7.43
CA ASP A 37 15.77 -13.17 -8.24
C ASP A 37 16.55 -14.43 -8.57
N ILE A 38 16.80 -14.62 -9.86
CA ILE A 38 17.66 -15.67 -10.36
C ILE A 38 18.95 -15.02 -10.88
N GLY A 39 20.05 -15.34 -10.22
CA GLY A 39 21.38 -14.94 -10.65
C GLY A 39 21.77 -15.59 -11.98
N LYS A 40 23.01 -15.38 -12.37
CA LYS A 40 23.58 -15.98 -13.58
C LYS A 40 23.52 -17.51 -13.50
N VAL A 41 22.66 -18.13 -14.29
CA VAL A 41 22.35 -19.56 -14.17
C VAL A 41 22.05 -20.22 -15.52
N THR A 42 22.29 -21.52 -15.57
CA THR A 42 21.79 -22.39 -16.63
C THR A 42 20.74 -23.32 -16.04
N ILE A 43 19.50 -23.20 -16.52
CA ILE A 43 18.36 -24.03 -16.13
C ILE A 43 17.93 -24.86 -17.36
N TYR A 44 17.80 -26.15 -17.17
CA TYR A 44 17.15 -27.04 -18.13
C TYR A 44 16.02 -27.79 -17.44
N ALA A 45 14.81 -27.64 -17.95
CA ALA A 45 13.62 -28.32 -17.48
C ALA A 45 12.90 -28.99 -18.65
N LYS A 46 12.35 -30.17 -18.41
CA LYS A 46 11.51 -30.84 -19.40
C LYS A 46 10.16 -30.14 -19.56
N LYS A 47 9.65 -29.58 -18.47
CA LYS A 47 8.36 -28.86 -18.40
C LYS A 47 8.58 -27.39 -18.06
N ASP A 48 7.62 -26.78 -17.40
CA ASP A 48 7.60 -25.33 -17.12
C ASP A 48 8.72 -24.87 -16.18
N VAL A 49 9.20 -23.67 -16.42
CA VAL A 49 10.06 -22.90 -15.51
C VAL A 49 9.30 -21.65 -15.08
N GLN A 50 9.15 -21.46 -13.76
CA GLN A 50 8.41 -20.33 -13.22
C GLN A 50 9.24 -19.56 -12.19
N ILE A 51 9.36 -18.25 -12.39
CA ILE A 51 10.00 -17.31 -11.48
C ILE A 51 8.93 -16.35 -11.00
N LEU A 52 8.44 -16.55 -9.76
CA LEU A 52 7.25 -15.89 -9.26
C LEU A 52 7.56 -15.06 -8.01
N ALA A 53 7.30 -13.75 -8.07
CA ALA A 53 7.27 -12.87 -6.92
C ALA A 53 5.82 -12.42 -6.65
N THR A 54 5.24 -12.82 -5.52
CA THR A 54 3.88 -12.45 -5.16
C THR A 54 3.85 -11.82 -3.78
N ALA A 55 3.26 -10.64 -3.67
CA ALA A 55 3.06 -9.93 -2.41
C ALA A 55 1.58 -9.60 -2.21
N VAL A 56 1.06 -9.94 -1.03
CA VAL A 56 -0.29 -9.55 -0.58
C VAL A 56 -0.14 -8.71 0.68
N SER A 57 -0.68 -7.51 0.67
CA SER A 57 -0.62 -6.55 1.77
C SER A 57 -2.02 -6.09 2.16
N LYS A 58 -2.35 -6.16 3.46
CA LYS A 58 -3.64 -5.69 3.97
C LYS A 58 -3.41 -4.75 5.14
N LEU A 59 -3.95 -3.53 5.04
CA LEU A 59 -3.96 -2.53 6.11
C LEU A 59 -5.40 -2.25 6.53
N PHE A 60 -5.67 -2.43 7.82
CA PHE A 60 -6.89 -1.98 8.46
C PHE A 60 -6.54 -1.02 9.58
N GLN A 61 -7.02 0.22 9.50
CA GLN A 61 -6.76 1.24 10.51
C GLN A 61 -8.04 1.94 10.94
N ILE A 62 -8.21 2.07 12.25
CA ILE A 62 -9.27 2.87 12.85
C ILE A 62 -8.63 3.92 13.76
N ASN A 63 -8.92 5.19 13.49
CA ASN A 63 -8.54 6.30 14.35
C ASN A 63 -9.79 7.09 14.73
N ALA A 64 -10.00 7.32 16.02
CA ALA A 64 -11.14 8.05 16.51
C ALA A 64 -10.77 9.01 17.64
N SER A 65 -11.34 10.21 17.62
CA SER A 65 -11.32 11.14 18.74
C SER A 65 -12.72 11.56 19.17
N VAL A 66 -12.95 11.65 20.48
CA VAL A 66 -14.22 12.10 21.04
C VAL A 66 -13.94 13.18 22.09
N SER A 67 -14.58 14.33 21.96
CA SER A 67 -14.50 15.42 22.94
C SER A 67 -15.87 15.83 23.44
N GLY A 68 -15.96 16.13 24.73
CA GLY A 68 -17.18 16.61 25.38
C GLY A 68 -16.89 17.78 26.32
N ALA A 69 -17.74 18.81 26.36
CA ALA A 69 -17.60 19.91 27.30
C ALA A 69 -18.91 20.65 27.55
N SER A 70 -18.99 21.39 28.67
CA SER A 70 -20.14 22.21 28.97
C SER A 70 -20.20 23.47 28.09
N GLN A 71 -19.08 24.00 27.61
CA GLN A 71 -19.06 25.19 26.76
C GLN A 71 -18.52 24.89 25.35
N ASN A 72 -17.26 24.49 25.22
CA ASN A 72 -16.63 24.28 23.92
C ASN A 72 -16.00 22.88 23.82
N ALA A 73 -16.22 22.17 22.73
CA ALA A 73 -15.59 20.90 22.44
C ALA A 73 -14.82 20.97 21.11
N VAL A 74 -13.58 20.49 21.13
CA VAL A 74 -12.73 20.38 19.93
C VAL A 74 -12.25 18.94 19.77
N GLY A 75 -12.56 18.35 18.62
CA GLY A 75 -12.10 17.01 18.25
C GLY A 75 -11.28 17.06 16.96
N ALA A 76 -10.08 16.48 16.95
CA ALA A 76 -9.26 16.42 15.76
C ALA A 76 -8.63 15.04 15.58
N THR A 77 -8.66 14.52 14.35
CA THR A 77 -7.99 13.27 14.01
C THR A 77 -7.18 13.45 12.73
N VAL A 78 -5.87 13.26 12.82
CA VAL A 78 -4.97 13.30 11.68
C VAL A 78 -4.32 11.92 11.53
N SER A 79 -4.35 11.38 10.32
CA SER A 79 -3.72 10.10 10.00
C SER A 79 -2.88 10.23 8.75
N VAL A 80 -1.60 9.92 8.85
CA VAL A 80 -0.67 9.90 7.72
C VAL A 80 -0.17 8.48 7.53
N ASN A 81 -0.42 7.90 6.37
CA ASN A 81 0.00 6.56 6.01
C ASN A 81 0.90 6.61 4.78
N VAL A 82 2.11 6.11 4.90
CA VAL A 82 3.06 5.97 3.79
C VAL A 82 3.34 4.49 3.60
N LEU A 83 2.90 3.96 2.47
CA LEU A 83 3.06 2.56 2.11
C LEU A 83 4.04 2.46 0.93
N ASN A 84 5.11 1.72 1.13
CA ASN A 84 6.12 1.49 0.10
C ASN A 84 6.20 -0.02 -0.17
N ARG A 85 5.97 -0.42 -1.41
CA ARG A 85 6.01 -1.81 -1.81
C ARG A 85 6.90 -2.00 -3.03
N LYS A 86 7.72 -3.08 -2.98
CA LYS A 86 8.51 -3.52 -4.14
C LYS A 86 8.30 -5.02 -4.34
N VAL A 87 7.88 -5.40 -5.54
CA VAL A 87 7.74 -6.80 -5.95
C VAL A 87 8.56 -7.00 -7.22
N LEU A 88 9.60 -7.80 -7.14
CA LEU A 88 10.57 -7.96 -8.21
C LEU A 88 10.68 -9.43 -8.56
N ALA A 89 10.47 -9.78 -9.82
CA ALA A 89 10.81 -11.07 -10.40
C ALA A 89 11.85 -10.84 -11.49
N THR A 90 13.12 -11.20 -11.23
CA THR A 90 14.23 -10.83 -12.09
C THR A 90 15.06 -12.04 -12.48
N VAL A 91 15.52 -12.06 -13.72
CA VAL A 91 16.51 -13.02 -14.22
C VAL A 91 17.75 -12.25 -14.66
N ALA A 92 18.82 -12.37 -13.88
CA ALA A 92 20.07 -11.67 -14.16
C ALA A 92 20.80 -12.27 -15.37
N ALA A 93 21.48 -11.42 -16.11
CA ALA A 93 22.30 -11.82 -17.25
C ALA A 93 23.77 -12.11 -16.88
N PRO A 94 24.44 -13.04 -17.58
CA PRO A 94 23.90 -13.95 -18.58
C PRO A 94 23.23 -15.17 -17.94
N SER A 95 22.06 -15.53 -18.42
CA SER A 95 21.36 -16.74 -18.00
C SER A 95 20.89 -17.55 -19.21
N SER A 96 20.90 -18.87 -19.09
CA SER A 96 20.34 -19.77 -20.10
C SER A 96 19.22 -20.59 -19.47
N ILE A 97 17.98 -20.37 -19.92
CA ILE A 97 16.81 -21.07 -19.41
C ILE A 97 16.15 -21.83 -20.57
N THR A 98 15.98 -23.12 -20.40
CA THR A 98 15.33 -23.98 -21.39
C THR A 98 14.21 -24.76 -20.73
N ALA A 99 12.97 -24.62 -21.24
CA ALA A 99 11.82 -25.47 -20.97
C ALA A 99 11.52 -26.25 -22.24
N GLU A 100 11.87 -27.54 -22.29
CA GLU A 100 11.86 -28.32 -23.53
C GLU A 100 10.46 -28.50 -24.13
N GLU A 101 9.49 -28.88 -23.30
CA GLU A 101 8.10 -29.14 -23.68
C GLU A 101 7.11 -28.13 -23.06
N GLY A 102 7.58 -27.20 -22.25
CA GLY A 102 6.74 -26.30 -21.45
C GLY A 102 7.04 -24.83 -21.66
N SER A 103 6.50 -24.02 -20.77
CA SER A 103 6.59 -22.55 -20.80
C SER A 103 7.64 -22.02 -19.83
N VAL A 104 8.14 -20.82 -20.10
CA VAL A 104 8.94 -20.02 -19.16
C VAL A 104 8.12 -18.80 -18.73
N LEU A 105 7.88 -18.65 -17.42
CA LEU A 105 7.12 -17.56 -16.86
C LEU A 105 7.95 -16.78 -15.83
N VAL A 106 8.10 -15.48 -16.03
CA VAL A 106 8.64 -14.52 -15.06
C VAL A 106 7.49 -13.60 -14.64
N GLN A 107 7.07 -13.67 -13.38
CA GLN A 107 5.88 -12.95 -12.94
C GLN A 107 6.11 -12.22 -11.61
N ALA A 108 5.76 -10.94 -11.57
CA ALA A 108 5.67 -10.13 -10.37
C ALA A 108 4.21 -9.69 -10.16
N THR A 109 3.62 -10.02 -9.02
CA THR A 109 2.25 -9.63 -8.70
C THR A 109 2.16 -9.00 -7.32
N GLY A 110 1.45 -7.87 -7.24
CA GLY A 110 1.10 -7.18 -6.02
C GLY A 110 -0.41 -7.15 -5.82
N ASP A 111 -0.87 -7.44 -4.60
CA ASP A 111 -2.26 -7.27 -4.17
C ASP A 111 -2.24 -6.43 -2.90
N GLU A 112 -3.01 -5.35 -2.87
CA GLU A 112 -3.08 -4.44 -1.73
C GLU A 112 -4.51 -4.06 -1.41
N ALA A 113 -4.89 -4.25 -0.15
CA ALA A 113 -6.17 -3.79 0.35
C ALA A 113 -5.97 -2.89 1.57
N VAL A 114 -6.43 -1.65 1.48
CA VAL A 114 -6.35 -0.65 2.55
C VAL A 114 -7.74 -0.19 2.94
N LEU A 115 -8.06 -0.29 4.23
CA LEU A 115 -9.26 0.30 4.80
C LEU A 115 -8.88 1.23 5.95
N LEU A 116 -9.12 2.52 5.75
CA LEU A 116 -8.95 3.56 6.76
C LEU A 116 -10.31 4.06 7.22
N VAL A 117 -10.59 3.96 8.53
CA VAL A 117 -11.77 4.52 9.18
C VAL A 117 -11.30 5.58 10.17
N ILE A 118 -11.58 6.85 9.87
CA ILE A 118 -11.03 7.97 10.61
C ILE A 118 -12.16 8.93 10.98
N MET A 119 -12.36 9.09 12.29
CA MET A 119 -13.51 9.86 12.81
C MET A 119 -13.08 10.84 13.90
N ALA A 120 -13.83 11.95 14.00
CA ALA A 120 -13.79 12.83 15.13
C ALA A 120 -15.22 13.19 15.56
N ALA A 121 -15.50 13.20 16.85
CA ALA A 121 -16.77 13.63 17.39
C ALA A 121 -16.58 14.67 18.50
N GLY A 122 -17.47 15.67 18.52
CA GLY A 122 -17.47 16.70 19.55
C GLY A 122 -18.89 17.06 19.97
N ALA A 123 -19.13 17.14 21.29
CA ALA A 123 -20.41 17.58 21.85
C ALA A 123 -20.19 18.67 22.91
N ALA A 124 -20.92 19.80 22.80
CA ALA A 124 -20.78 20.91 23.72
C ALA A 124 -22.07 21.63 24.00
N GLY A 125 -22.14 22.34 25.13
CA GLY A 125 -23.29 23.21 25.45
C GLY A 125 -23.36 24.46 24.56
N SER A 126 -22.24 24.97 24.08
CA SER A 126 -22.20 26.18 23.24
C SER A 126 -21.60 25.91 21.86
N ASN A 127 -20.32 25.53 21.75
CA ASN A 127 -19.66 25.39 20.46
C ASN A 127 -18.97 24.05 20.35
N ALA A 128 -19.11 23.37 19.21
CA ALA A 128 -18.40 22.15 18.91
C ALA A 128 -17.70 22.25 17.53
N LEU A 129 -16.43 21.90 17.48
CA LEU A 129 -15.64 21.86 16.25
C LEU A 129 -14.97 20.50 16.12
N THR A 130 -15.09 19.87 14.96
CA THR A 130 -14.38 18.62 14.67
C THR A 130 -13.71 18.66 13.31
N GLY A 131 -12.54 18.05 13.23
CA GLY A 131 -11.77 17.96 12.00
C GLY A 131 -11.11 16.60 11.79
N VAL A 132 -11.11 16.12 10.55
CA VAL A 132 -10.47 14.85 10.18
C VAL A 132 -9.63 15.03 8.93
N VAL A 133 -8.38 14.61 8.98
CA VAL A 133 -7.44 14.72 7.87
C VAL A 133 -6.70 13.39 7.67
N PRO A 134 -7.26 12.45 6.91
CA PRO A 134 -6.51 11.29 6.42
C PRO A 134 -5.65 11.67 5.22
N VAL A 135 -4.39 11.21 5.25
CA VAL A 135 -3.45 11.26 4.14
C VAL A 135 -2.93 9.85 3.91
N ILE A 136 -3.01 9.36 2.69
CA ILE A 136 -2.34 8.13 2.27
C ILE A 136 -1.43 8.41 1.09
N VAL A 137 -0.20 7.92 1.18
CA VAL A 137 0.77 7.89 0.09
C VAL A 137 1.10 6.43 -0.16
N ASN A 138 0.71 5.92 -1.31
CA ASN A 138 1.05 4.56 -1.73
C ASN A 138 2.06 4.62 -2.88
N ASN A 139 3.24 4.05 -2.65
CA ASN A 139 4.28 3.90 -3.65
C ASN A 139 4.48 2.40 -3.92
N SER A 140 4.15 1.96 -5.12
CA SER A 140 4.31 0.57 -5.53
C SER A 140 5.23 0.45 -6.73
N THR A 141 6.17 -0.50 -6.68
CA THR A 141 7.02 -0.87 -7.80
C THR A 141 6.87 -2.36 -8.05
N ILE A 142 6.34 -2.74 -9.19
CA ILE A 142 6.16 -4.12 -9.62
C ILE A 142 6.99 -4.33 -10.88
N LEU A 143 8.01 -5.15 -10.80
CA LEU A 143 8.93 -5.39 -11.92
C LEU A 143 9.06 -6.88 -12.21
N ALA A 144 8.74 -7.26 -13.44
CA ALA A 144 9.09 -8.56 -14.01
C ALA A 144 10.11 -8.32 -15.14
N GLU A 145 11.32 -8.79 -14.98
CA GLU A 145 12.42 -8.48 -15.90
C GLU A 145 13.26 -9.68 -16.23
N MET A 146 13.69 -9.76 -17.47
CA MET A 146 14.78 -10.60 -17.95
C MET A 146 15.89 -9.71 -18.49
N GLU A 147 17.03 -9.66 -17.80
CA GLU A 147 18.16 -8.88 -18.24
C GLU A 147 18.82 -9.48 -19.48
N ASN A 148 19.18 -8.66 -20.44
CA ASN A 148 19.84 -9.12 -21.67
C ASN A 148 21.32 -9.43 -21.51
N GLY A 149 22.01 -8.72 -20.64
CA GLY A 149 23.45 -8.75 -20.57
C GLY A 149 24.15 -7.92 -21.63
N THR A 150 25.31 -8.36 -22.11
CA THR A 150 26.13 -7.69 -23.11
C THR A 150 26.12 -8.45 -24.45
N LYS A 151 26.61 -7.82 -25.53
CA LYS A 151 26.71 -8.48 -26.85
C LYS A 151 27.52 -9.80 -26.83
N THR A 152 28.45 -9.92 -25.91
CA THR A 152 29.35 -11.11 -25.79
C THR A 152 28.87 -12.06 -24.66
N SER A 153 27.96 -11.63 -23.79
CA SER A 153 27.50 -12.40 -22.63
C SER A 153 26.02 -12.08 -22.37
N HIS A 154 25.15 -12.75 -23.10
CA HIS A 154 23.70 -12.46 -23.13
C HIS A 154 22.89 -13.62 -22.55
N SER A 155 21.69 -13.29 -22.09
CA SER A 155 20.71 -14.27 -21.67
C SER A 155 20.03 -14.95 -22.86
N ARG A 156 19.72 -16.23 -22.70
CA ARG A 156 18.96 -17.00 -23.70
C ARG A 156 17.81 -17.73 -23.02
N ILE A 157 16.62 -17.59 -23.57
CA ILE A 157 15.46 -18.36 -23.14
C ILE A 157 14.87 -19.11 -24.31
N THR A 158 14.57 -20.38 -24.07
CA THR A 158 13.95 -21.27 -25.01
C THR A 158 12.77 -21.95 -24.30
N ALA A 159 11.61 -21.92 -24.92
CA ALA A 159 10.42 -22.62 -24.44
C ALA A 159 9.81 -23.41 -25.58
N GLY A 160 9.33 -24.63 -25.27
CA GLY A 160 8.62 -25.46 -26.23
C GLY A 160 7.20 -24.96 -26.51
N ASP A 161 6.59 -24.25 -25.56
CA ASP A 161 5.25 -23.68 -25.64
C ASP A 161 5.29 -22.16 -25.68
N SER A 162 5.43 -21.49 -24.53
CA SER A 162 5.34 -20.02 -24.46
C SER A 162 6.36 -19.39 -23.50
N ILE A 163 6.64 -18.09 -23.71
CA ILE A 163 7.42 -17.25 -22.79
C ILE A 163 6.53 -16.11 -22.35
N GLY A 164 6.32 -15.99 -21.02
CA GLY A 164 5.55 -14.93 -20.40
C GLY A 164 6.40 -14.07 -19.45
N ILE A 165 6.28 -12.75 -19.57
CA ILE A 165 6.82 -11.80 -18.61
C ILE A 165 5.65 -10.92 -18.18
N ILE A 166 5.26 -11.01 -16.91
CA ILE A 166 4.01 -10.41 -16.41
C ILE A 166 4.30 -9.61 -15.15
N ALA A 167 3.92 -8.33 -15.17
CA ALA A 167 3.83 -7.50 -13.99
C ALA A 167 2.38 -7.06 -13.80
N ALA A 168 1.81 -7.27 -12.63
CA ALA A 168 0.43 -6.90 -12.34
C ALA A 168 0.28 -6.40 -10.91
N GLU A 169 -0.59 -5.43 -10.72
CA GLU A 169 -0.97 -4.91 -9.42
C GLU A 169 -2.48 -4.77 -9.32
N ASP A 170 -3.02 -5.20 -8.18
CA ASP A 170 -4.37 -4.91 -7.74
C ASP A 170 -4.29 -4.10 -6.44
N SER A 171 -4.97 -2.95 -6.37
CA SER A 171 -4.89 -2.04 -5.23
C SER A 171 -6.24 -1.44 -4.90
N ASP A 172 -6.81 -1.90 -3.80
CA ASP A 172 -8.07 -1.43 -3.25
C ASP A 172 -7.83 -0.52 -2.05
N ILE A 173 -8.18 0.77 -2.17
CA ILE A 173 -8.01 1.75 -1.11
C ILE A 173 -9.34 2.39 -0.77
N TYR A 174 -9.83 2.13 0.45
CA TYR A 174 -11.06 2.69 1.00
C TYR A 174 -10.73 3.63 2.16
N ILE A 175 -11.22 4.87 2.08
CA ILE A 175 -11.09 5.88 3.14
C ILE A 175 -12.48 6.32 3.57
N ILE A 176 -12.84 6.03 4.82
CA ILE A 176 -14.05 6.50 5.46
C ILE A 176 -13.62 7.53 6.51
N ALA A 177 -13.95 8.80 6.27
CA ALA A 177 -13.55 9.87 7.17
C ALA A 177 -14.70 10.83 7.41
N GLY A 178 -14.90 11.24 8.67
CA GLY A 178 -15.97 12.14 9.04
C GLY A 178 -15.78 12.82 10.39
N GLY A 179 -16.18 14.10 10.45
CA GLY A 179 -16.29 14.87 11.68
C GLY A 179 -17.74 15.09 12.04
N LEU A 180 -18.14 14.71 13.26
CA LEU A 180 -19.46 14.95 13.83
C LEU A 180 -19.36 15.97 14.95
N ALA A 181 -20.12 17.07 14.86
CA ALA A 181 -20.19 18.08 15.90
C ALA A 181 -21.64 18.32 16.31
N ALA A 182 -21.89 18.42 17.62
CA ALA A 182 -23.17 18.77 18.19
C ALA A 182 -23.00 19.85 19.26
N ALA A 183 -23.76 20.94 19.18
CA ALA A 183 -23.69 22.02 20.14
C ALA A 183 -25.03 22.78 20.28
N GLY A 184 -25.19 23.46 21.40
CA GLY A 184 -26.38 24.29 21.65
C GLY A 184 -26.41 25.58 20.82
N ALA A 185 -25.27 26.11 20.38
CA ALA A 185 -25.19 27.32 19.57
C ALA A 185 -24.53 27.09 18.20
N ASN A 186 -23.27 26.65 18.14
CA ASN A 186 -22.55 26.46 16.88
C ASN A 186 -21.89 25.11 16.83
N ALA A 187 -22.14 24.36 15.75
CA ALA A 187 -21.49 23.07 15.48
C ALA A 187 -20.94 23.04 14.07
N ALA A 188 -19.65 22.61 13.92
CA ALA A 188 -19.03 22.44 12.63
C ALA A 188 -18.15 21.17 12.62
N GLY A 189 -18.34 20.37 11.57
CA GLY A 189 -17.50 19.19 11.31
C GLY A 189 -16.96 19.25 9.89
N ALA A 190 -15.68 18.93 9.72
CA ALA A 190 -15.01 18.91 8.42
C ALA A 190 -14.14 17.68 8.25
N SER A 191 -13.98 17.23 7.00
CA SER A 191 -12.98 16.24 6.63
C SER A 191 -12.29 16.61 5.32
N ILE A 192 -10.97 16.36 5.26
CA ILE A 192 -10.17 16.58 4.05
C ILE A 192 -9.40 15.29 3.78
N ASN A 193 -9.78 14.59 2.74
CA ASN A 193 -9.19 13.31 2.37
C ASN A 193 -8.16 13.50 1.25
N THR A 194 -6.96 12.94 1.44
CA THR A 194 -5.90 12.98 0.43
C THR A 194 -5.35 11.59 0.18
N ALA A 195 -5.36 11.17 -1.08
CA ALA A 195 -4.72 9.94 -1.52
C ALA A 195 -3.74 10.23 -2.66
N ILE A 196 -2.50 9.80 -2.52
CA ILE A 196 -1.45 9.91 -3.53
C ILE A 196 -1.03 8.50 -3.89
N LEU A 197 -1.28 8.10 -5.13
CA LEU A 197 -0.94 6.78 -5.66
C LEU A 197 0.16 6.93 -6.70
N LYS A 198 1.26 6.20 -6.50
CA LYS A 198 2.40 6.14 -7.41
C LYS A 198 2.71 4.68 -7.69
N ASN A 199 2.22 4.19 -8.82
CA ASN A 199 2.41 2.82 -9.26
C ASN A 199 3.36 2.79 -10.45
N ASP A 200 4.45 2.06 -10.31
CA ASP A 200 5.42 1.78 -11.36
C ASP A 200 5.39 0.28 -11.65
N ILE A 201 4.73 -0.09 -12.76
CA ILE A 201 4.49 -1.47 -13.14
C ILE A 201 5.18 -1.73 -14.47
N GLN A 202 6.19 -2.58 -14.47
CA GLN A 202 7.02 -2.84 -15.64
C GLN A 202 7.18 -4.34 -15.87
N ALA A 203 6.94 -4.77 -17.10
CA ALA A 203 7.23 -6.12 -17.57
C ALA A 203 8.03 -6.04 -18.86
N HIS A 204 9.29 -6.45 -18.86
CA HIS A 204 10.12 -6.37 -20.04
C HIS A 204 11.21 -7.44 -20.13
N ALA A 205 11.45 -7.90 -21.32
CA ALA A 205 12.70 -8.51 -21.68
C ALA A 205 13.67 -7.37 -22.01
N GLY A 206 14.87 -7.42 -21.48
CA GLY A 206 15.83 -6.36 -21.70
C GLY A 206 16.06 -6.09 -23.19
N THR A 207 16.30 -4.85 -23.54
CA THR A 207 16.54 -4.42 -24.91
C THR A 207 17.96 -4.74 -25.35
N TRP A 208 18.12 -5.21 -26.58
CA TRP A 208 19.43 -5.30 -27.24
C TRP A 208 19.91 -3.90 -27.60
N THR A 209 21.00 -3.47 -27.04
CA THR A 209 21.71 -2.25 -27.45
C THR A 209 22.92 -2.61 -28.29
#